data_cb81c5db5623365d3f4b2045fce9ef57
#
_entry.id   cb81c5db5623365d3f4b2045fce9ef57
#
_cell.length_a   1.000
_cell.length_b   1.000
_cell.length_c   1.000
_cell.angle_alpha   90.00
_cell.angle_beta   90.00
_cell.angle_gamma   90.00
#
_symmetry.space_group_name_H-M   'P 1'
#
loop_
_entity.id
_entity.type
_entity.pdbx_description
1 polymer ?
#
loop_
_entity_poly.entity_id
_entity_poly.type
_entity_poly.pdbx_seq_one_letter_code
_entity_poly.pdbx_strand_id
1 'polypeptide(L)'
;MIFAIILMASTLLFGLVFLVDVLFKISQSSSNSWLLKGIKIAREFFPILLLVFVIRTFLIEPFKIPSGSMMPTLIAGDFIAVNKFAYGLRLPVFNKLIYKIGSPQRGDVFVFHYPKDPSIDYIKRVIGLPGDTVRYDNKKLFINNQALPQSFLGNYEYQLNADLSLKAKEFLETNNNLSHSILIHDIPSETIEFIVPEGHYFAMGDNRDNSSDSRVWGFVPDHLLVGKAFVIWLNFNDFNRIGSWIK
;
A
#
# COMPACT_ATOMS: atom_id res chain seq x y z
N MET A 1 -2.90 1.09 13.09
CA MET A 1 -4.03 0.44 13.79
C MET A 1 -4.71 1.36 14.84
N ILE A 2 -4.00 1.94 15.81
CA ILE A 2 -4.58 2.77 16.89
C ILE A 2 -5.44 3.93 16.36
N PHE A 3 -4.96 4.68 15.37
CA PHE A 3 -5.71 5.81 14.81
C PHE A 3 -7.04 5.38 14.17
N ALA A 4 -7.09 4.24 13.48
CA ALA A 4 -8.33 3.74 12.88
C ALA A 4 -9.37 3.37 13.94
N ILE A 5 -8.92 2.79 15.07
CA ILE A 5 -9.78 2.45 16.21
C ILE A 5 -10.34 3.72 16.85
N ILE A 6 -9.50 4.74 17.08
CA ILE A 6 -9.92 6.01 17.66
C ILE A 6 -10.93 6.71 16.73
N LEU A 7 -10.66 6.77 15.43
CA LEU A 7 -11.55 7.37 14.44
C LEU A 7 -12.90 6.65 14.41
N MET A 8 -12.90 5.32 14.40
CA MET A 8 -14.11 4.50 14.43
C MET A 8 -14.90 4.75 15.72
N ALA A 9 -14.24 4.68 16.90
CA ALA A 9 -14.89 4.88 18.19
C ALA A 9 -15.48 6.29 18.31
N SER A 10 -14.74 7.33 17.88
CA SER A 10 -15.22 8.70 17.88
C SER A 10 -16.42 8.88 16.94
N THR A 11 -16.35 8.33 15.73
CA THR A 11 -17.46 8.41 14.77
C THR A 11 -18.72 7.74 15.32
N LEU A 12 -18.57 6.55 15.93
CA LEU A 12 -19.70 5.85 16.55
C LEU A 12 -20.29 6.61 17.74
N LEU A 13 -19.44 7.17 18.62
CA LEU A 13 -19.88 7.94 19.77
C LEU A 13 -20.67 9.19 19.34
N PHE A 14 -20.09 10.00 18.47
CA PHE A 14 -20.73 11.22 17.97
C PHE A 14 -21.98 10.90 17.15
N GLY A 15 -21.95 9.82 16.37
CA GLY A 15 -23.11 9.32 15.60
C GLY A 15 -24.25 8.88 16.51
N LEU A 16 -23.95 8.19 17.61
CA LEU A 16 -24.96 7.80 18.61
C LEU A 16 -25.61 9.03 19.24
N VAL A 17 -24.82 10.00 19.71
CA VAL A 17 -25.33 11.25 20.29
C VAL A 17 -26.20 12.01 19.29
N PHE A 18 -25.74 12.12 18.04
CA PHE A 18 -26.49 12.73 16.94
C PHE A 18 -27.83 12.02 16.70
N LEU A 19 -27.82 10.69 16.59
CA LEU A 19 -29.01 9.89 16.34
C LEU A 19 -30.03 10.00 17.47
N VAL A 20 -29.58 9.91 18.72
CA VAL A 20 -30.42 10.04 19.91
C VAL A 20 -31.08 11.42 19.96
N ASP A 21 -30.32 12.48 19.63
CA ASP A 21 -30.91 13.84 19.61
C ASP A 21 -31.94 14.02 18.48
N VAL A 22 -31.70 13.42 17.29
CA VAL A 22 -32.64 13.46 16.18
C VAL A 22 -33.94 12.72 16.51
N LEU A 23 -33.84 11.53 17.15
CA LEU A 23 -35.02 10.71 17.49
C LEU A 23 -35.83 11.27 18.64
N PHE A 24 -35.18 11.75 19.70
CA PHE A 24 -35.83 12.17 20.94
C PHE A 24 -35.93 13.68 21.10
N LYS A 25 -35.36 14.48 20.18
CA LYS A 25 -35.36 15.95 20.18
C LYS A 25 -34.87 16.56 21.53
N ILE A 26 -33.87 15.93 22.13
CA ILE A 26 -33.34 16.27 23.46
C ILE A 26 -32.84 17.72 23.48
N SER A 27 -32.23 18.18 22.39
CA SER A 27 -31.78 19.57 22.26
C SER A 27 -32.92 20.62 22.34
N GLN A 28 -34.15 20.20 22.08
CA GLN A 28 -35.33 21.11 22.15
C GLN A 28 -36.03 21.06 23.50
N SER A 29 -35.87 19.96 24.26
CA SER A 29 -36.62 19.74 25.53
C SER A 29 -35.75 19.93 26.78
N SER A 30 -34.44 19.87 26.67
CA SER A 30 -33.51 19.94 27.80
C SER A 30 -33.11 21.39 28.13
N SER A 31 -33.05 21.72 29.44
CA SER A 31 -32.49 22.97 29.94
C SER A 31 -31.03 22.83 30.41
N ASN A 32 -30.46 21.62 30.36
CA ASN A 32 -29.11 21.36 30.83
C ASN A 32 -28.04 21.88 29.83
N SER A 33 -27.38 22.97 30.22
CA SER A 33 -26.38 23.67 29.39
C SER A 33 -25.21 22.77 28.93
N TRP A 34 -24.74 21.84 29.77
CA TRP A 34 -23.65 20.92 29.41
C TRP A 34 -24.07 19.88 28.39
N LEU A 35 -25.29 19.34 28.55
CA LEU A 35 -25.86 18.38 27.59
C LEU A 35 -26.05 19.04 26.22
N LEU A 36 -26.60 20.25 26.19
CA LEU A 36 -26.80 21.01 24.95
C LEU A 36 -25.50 21.32 24.23
N LYS A 37 -24.43 21.66 24.98
CA LYS A 37 -23.09 21.85 24.40
C LYS A 37 -22.57 20.57 23.78
N GLY A 38 -22.68 19.41 24.45
CA GLY A 38 -22.27 18.11 23.93
C GLY A 38 -23.02 17.74 22.66
N ILE A 39 -24.33 17.90 22.62
CA ILE A 39 -25.15 17.63 21.43
C ILE A 39 -24.76 18.54 20.27
N LYS A 40 -24.52 19.82 20.51
CA LYS A 40 -24.10 20.78 19.50
C LYS A 40 -22.77 20.36 18.88
N ILE A 41 -21.77 20.01 19.69
CA ILE A 41 -20.48 19.50 19.23
C ILE A 41 -20.69 18.23 18.38
N ALA A 42 -21.51 17.28 18.84
CA ALA A 42 -21.77 16.07 18.10
C ALA A 42 -22.41 16.35 16.73
N ARG A 43 -23.36 17.27 16.63
CA ARG A 43 -24.00 17.68 15.38
C ARG A 43 -23.03 18.31 14.39
N GLU A 44 -22.11 19.14 14.88
CA GLU A 44 -21.12 19.83 14.03
C GLU A 44 -20.02 18.88 13.54
N PHE A 45 -19.53 17.99 14.40
CA PHE A 45 -18.38 17.16 14.09
C PHE A 45 -18.73 15.80 13.47
N PHE A 46 -19.91 15.23 13.77
CA PHE A 46 -20.27 13.89 13.25
C PHE A 46 -20.23 13.78 11.72
N PRO A 47 -20.78 14.73 10.92
CA PRO A 47 -20.72 14.62 9.45
C PRO A 47 -19.29 14.61 8.93
N ILE A 48 -18.41 15.41 9.54
CA ILE A 48 -16.99 15.49 9.16
C ILE A 48 -16.27 14.19 9.53
N LEU A 49 -16.48 13.71 10.76
CA LEU A 49 -15.91 12.44 11.22
C LEU A 49 -16.38 11.27 10.37
N LEU A 50 -17.66 11.23 10.02
CA LEU A 50 -18.25 10.20 9.17
C LEU A 50 -17.61 10.23 7.77
N LEU A 51 -17.48 11.40 7.16
CA LEU A 51 -16.86 11.57 5.86
C LEU A 51 -15.41 11.08 5.88
N VAL A 52 -14.62 11.53 6.85
CA VAL A 52 -13.21 11.11 7.01
C VAL A 52 -13.11 9.61 7.28
N PHE A 53 -13.99 9.06 8.11
CA PHE A 53 -14.05 7.63 8.40
C PHE A 53 -14.34 6.82 7.15
N VAL A 54 -15.33 7.21 6.34
CA VAL A 54 -15.70 6.51 5.11
C VAL A 54 -14.56 6.57 4.10
N ILE A 55 -14.00 7.75 3.84
CA ILE A 55 -12.90 7.91 2.88
C ILE A 55 -11.72 7.05 3.29
N ARG A 56 -11.24 7.19 4.52
CA ARG A 56 -10.06 6.49 5.01
C ARG A 56 -10.24 4.98 5.16
N THR A 57 -11.43 4.55 5.55
CA THR A 57 -11.70 3.13 5.79
C THR A 57 -11.85 2.34 4.49
N PHE A 58 -12.53 2.92 3.51
CA PHE A 58 -12.97 2.20 2.32
C PHE A 58 -12.30 2.66 1.02
N LEU A 59 -11.87 3.91 0.92
CA LEU A 59 -11.41 4.46 -0.35
C LEU A 59 -9.89 4.61 -0.41
N ILE A 60 -9.32 5.49 0.40
CA ILE A 60 -7.92 5.89 0.28
C ILE A 60 -7.24 5.88 1.65
N GLU A 61 -6.12 5.20 1.73
CA GLU A 61 -5.26 5.23 2.91
C GLU A 61 -3.88 5.79 2.57
N PRO A 62 -3.42 6.84 3.30
CA PRO A 62 -2.07 7.36 3.12
C PRO A 62 -1.04 6.47 3.83
N PHE A 63 0.06 6.16 3.14
CA PHE A 63 1.22 5.46 3.69
C PHE A 63 2.48 6.29 3.48
N LYS A 64 3.39 6.26 4.46
CA LYS A 64 4.74 6.80 4.34
C LYS A 64 5.70 5.67 3.97
N ILE A 65 6.53 5.89 2.97
CA ILE A 65 7.55 4.93 2.53
C ILE A 65 8.76 5.05 3.45
N PRO A 66 9.11 4.00 4.22
CA PRO A 66 10.21 4.06 5.18
C PRO A 66 11.55 3.60 4.60
N SER A 67 11.56 2.88 3.47
CA SER A 67 12.75 2.19 2.96
C SER A 67 12.95 2.38 1.45
N GLY A 68 14.16 2.06 0.97
CA GLY A 68 14.52 2.14 -0.43
C GLY A 68 14.22 0.89 -1.26
N SER A 69 13.45 -0.08 -0.75
CA SER A 69 13.24 -1.36 -1.44
C SER A 69 12.46 -1.25 -2.77
N MET A 70 11.74 -0.15 -2.97
CA MET A 70 10.99 0.15 -4.19
C MET A 70 11.63 1.24 -5.07
N MET A 71 12.88 1.62 -4.76
CA MET A 71 13.62 2.56 -5.62
C MET A 71 13.85 1.96 -7.01
N PRO A 72 13.82 2.77 -8.07
CA PRO A 72 13.65 4.22 -8.09
C PRO A 72 12.17 4.67 -8.06
N THR A 73 11.22 3.76 -8.21
CA THR A 73 9.78 4.05 -8.27
C THR A 73 9.30 4.82 -7.03
N LEU A 74 9.61 4.31 -5.85
CA LEU A 74 9.32 4.95 -4.56
C LEU A 74 10.61 5.09 -3.75
N ILE A 75 10.79 6.26 -3.15
CA ILE A 75 11.94 6.55 -2.29
C ILE A 75 11.50 6.73 -0.83
N ALA A 76 12.43 6.53 0.09
CA ALA A 76 12.17 6.80 1.50
C ALA A 76 11.76 8.27 1.70
N GLY A 77 10.65 8.50 2.41
CA GLY A 77 10.07 9.83 2.60
C GLY A 77 8.89 10.16 1.70
N ASP A 78 8.62 9.38 0.63
CA ASP A 78 7.39 9.51 -0.14
C ASP A 78 6.16 9.19 0.73
N PHE A 79 5.12 9.99 0.58
CA PHE A 79 3.79 9.68 1.07
C PHE A 79 2.91 9.30 -0.12
N ILE A 80 2.42 8.08 -0.10
CA ILE A 80 1.61 7.51 -1.18
C ILE A 80 0.15 7.40 -0.79
N ALA A 81 -0.74 7.46 -1.77
CA ALA A 81 -2.14 7.13 -1.61
C ALA A 81 -2.41 5.71 -2.12
N VAL A 82 -3.09 4.92 -1.29
CA VAL A 82 -3.43 3.52 -1.57
C VAL A 82 -4.93 3.40 -1.74
N ASN A 83 -5.35 2.91 -2.90
CA ASN A 83 -6.74 2.60 -3.19
C ASN A 83 -7.10 1.24 -2.56
N LYS A 84 -7.82 1.28 -1.44
CA LYS A 84 -8.27 0.08 -0.71
C LYS A 84 -9.37 -0.67 -1.45
N PHE A 85 -10.13 0.04 -2.26
CA PHE A 85 -11.26 -0.50 -3.00
C PHE A 85 -10.83 -1.29 -4.25
N ALA A 86 -9.57 -1.17 -4.67
CA ALA A 86 -9.07 -1.81 -5.90
C ALA A 86 -9.25 -3.34 -5.92
N TYR A 87 -9.09 -3.99 -4.78
CA TYR A 87 -9.15 -5.45 -4.68
C TYR A 87 -10.40 -5.97 -3.97
N GLY A 88 -11.15 -5.09 -3.30
CA GLY A 88 -12.40 -5.45 -2.64
C GLY A 88 -12.72 -4.60 -1.43
N LEU A 89 -13.96 -4.70 -0.99
CA LEU A 89 -14.44 -4.05 0.22
C LEU A 89 -14.09 -4.92 1.43
N ARG A 90 -13.32 -4.35 2.38
CA ARG A 90 -12.87 -5.05 3.58
C ARG A 90 -13.40 -4.39 4.85
N LEU A 91 -13.72 -5.18 5.87
CA LEU A 91 -14.12 -4.66 7.17
C LEU A 91 -12.97 -3.90 7.81
N PRO A 92 -13.23 -2.69 8.37
CA PRO A 92 -12.23 -1.96 9.13
C PRO A 92 -11.76 -2.82 10.32
N VAL A 93 -10.48 -2.64 10.71
CA VAL A 93 -9.82 -3.33 11.83
C VAL A 93 -9.55 -4.82 11.57
N PHE A 94 -10.53 -5.58 11.08
CA PHE A 94 -10.41 -7.04 10.89
C PHE A 94 -9.85 -7.43 9.52
N ASN A 95 -9.75 -6.51 8.58
CA ASN A 95 -9.32 -6.72 7.18
C ASN A 95 -10.05 -7.88 6.46
N LYS A 96 -11.23 -8.29 6.96
CA LYS A 96 -12.01 -9.37 6.37
C LYS A 96 -12.70 -8.89 5.10
N LEU A 97 -12.48 -9.61 3.98
CA LEU A 97 -13.12 -9.31 2.70
C LEU A 97 -14.64 -9.53 2.81
N ILE A 98 -15.43 -8.49 2.49
CA ILE A 98 -16.89 -8.54 2.42
C ILE A 98 -17.33 -8.79 0.98
N TYR A 99 -16.73 -8.05 0.04
CA TYR A 99 -17.09 -8.10 -1.37
C TYR A 99 -15.84 -7.95 -2.24
N LYS A 100 -15.62 -8.89 -3.15
CA LYS A 100 -14.50 -8.86 -4.09
C LYS A 100 -14.84 -7.96 -5.27
N ILE A 101 -13.98 -7.00 -5.58
CA ILE A 101 -14.17 -6.04 -6.68
C ILE A 101 -13.18 -6.33 -7.80
N GLY A 102 -11.94 -6.64 -7.44
CA GLY A 102 -10.87 -6.95 -8.38
C GLY A 102 -9.85 -7.90 -7.79
N SER A 103 -8.79 -8.11 -8.53
CA SER A 103 -7.60 -8.84 -8.08
C SER A 103 -6.35 -8.09 -8.50
N PRO A 104 -5.24 -8.20 -7.75
CA PRO A 104 -3.97 -7.66 -8.17
C PRO A 104 -3.60 -8.10 -9.59
N GLN A 105 -3.12 -7.17 -10.38
CA GLN A 105 -2.62 -7.41 -11.71
C GLN A 105 -1.09 -7.38 -11.71
N ARG A 106 -0.46 -8.09 -12.61
CA ARG A 106 0.98 -8.05 -12.77
C ARG A 106 1.43 -6.62 -13.08
N GLY A 107 2.44 -6.16 -12.33
CA GLY A 107 2.93 -4.78 -12.39
C GLY A 107 2.30 -3.85 -11.36
N ASP A 108 1.17 -4.20 -10.73
CA ASP A 108 0.61 -3.37 -9.65
C ASP A 108 1.61 -3.21 -8.51
N VAL A 109 1.77 -1.98 -8.04
CA VAL A 109 2.43 -1.72 -6.76
C VAL A 109 1.36 -1.80 -5.68
N PHE A 110 1.50 -2.74 -4.75
CA PHE A 110 0.47 -3.02 -3.76
C PHE A 110 1.00 -3.00 -2.34
N VAL A 111 0.13 -2.62 -1.41
CA VAL A 111 0.37 -2.68 0.04
C VAL A 111 -0.33 -3.91 0.58
N PHE A 112 0.35 -4.62 1.47
CA PHE A 112 -0.14 -5.81 2.13
C PHE A 112 0.46 -5.97 3.52
N HIS A 113 -0.24 -6.68 4.40
CA HIS A 113 0.30 -7.08 5.70
C HIS A 113 1.37 -8.15 5.51
N TYR A 114 2.53 -7.98 6.14
CA TYR A 114 3.66 -8.89 5.99
C TYR A 114 3.31 -10.32 6.47
N PRO A 115 3.49 -11.37 5.64
CA PRO A 115 2.99 -12.72 5.97
C PRO A 115 3.54 -13.32 7.26
N LYS A 116 4.78 -12.98 7.65
CA LYS A 116 5.40 -13.47 8.88
C LYS A 116 5.05 -12.64 10.12
N ASP A 117 4.65 -11.37 9.93
CA ASP A 117 4.18 -10.46 10.98
C ASP A 117 3.15 -9.48 10.41
N PRO A 118 1.85 -9.83 10.45
CA PRO A 118 0.79 -8.98 9.91
C PRO A 118 0.60 -7.63 10.61
N SER A 119 1.34 -7.31 11.65
CA SER A 119 1.37 -5.98 12.26
C SER A 119 2.16 -4.95 11.44
N ILE A 120 2.97 -5.42 10.48
CA ILE A 120 3.84 -4.62 9.63
C ILE A 120 3.27 -4.58 8.20
N ASP A 121 3.18 -3.38 7.64
CA ASP A 121 2.77 -3.20 6.25
C ASP A 121 3.99 -3.18 5.33
N TYR A 122 3.92 -3.96 4.25
CA TYR A 122 4.91 -4.00 3.18
C TYR A 122 4.33 -3.43 1.89
N ILE A 123 5.22 -2.86 1.08
CA ILE A 123 4.90 -2.41 -0.27
C ILE A 123 5.87 -3.05 -1.25
N LYS A 124 5.35 -3.70 -2.29
CA LYS A 124 6.11 -4.36 -3.34
C LYS A 124 5.35 -4.29 -4.67
N ARG A 125 5.98 -4.75 -5.72
CA ARG A 125 5.34 -4.93 -7.04
C ARG A 125 4.88 -6.38 -7.23
N VAL A 126 3.67 -6.54 -7.75
CA VAL A 126 3.14 -7.85 -8.15
C VAL A 126 3.89 -8.34 -9.38
N ILE A 127 4.59 -9.46 -9.23
CA ILE A 127 5.36 -10.09 -10.30
C ILE A 127 4.67 -11.36 -10.80
N GLY A 128 4.28 -12.25 -9.90
CA GLY A 128 3.59 -13.50 -10.22
C GLY A 128 2.15 -13.50 -9.72
N LEU A 129 1.26 -14.00 -10.57
CA LEU A 129 -0.15 -14.24 -10.29
C LEU A 129 -0.36 -15.73 -9.96
N PRO A 130 -1.50 -16.11 -9.34
CA PRO A 130 -1.82 -17.52 -9.09
C PRO A 130 -1.63 -18.38 -10.34
N GLY A 131 -0.91 -19.50 -10.22
CA GLY A 131 -0.56 -20.43 -11.30
C GLY A 131 0.67 -20.07 -12.11
N ASP A 132 1.25 -18.88 -11.95
CA ASP A 132 2.48 -18.53 -12.67
C ASP A 132 3.70 -19.28 -12.15
N THR A 133 4.60 -19.64 -13.05
CA THR A 133 5.98 -20.01 -12.74
C THR A 133 6.86 -18.77 -12.82
N VAL A 134 7.44 -18.36 -11.69
CA VAL A 134 8.36 -17.21 -11.58
C VAL A 134 9.77 -17.73 -11.37
N ARG A 135 10.68 -17.42 -12.29
CA ARG A 135 12.10 -17.74 -12.18
C ARG A 135 12.92 -16.44 -12.22
N TYR A 136 13.84 -16.31 -11.29
CA TYR A 136 14.83 -15.22 -11.27
C TYR A 136 16.22 -15.84 -11.40
N ASP A 137 16.90 -15.51 -12.48
CA ASP A 137 18.17 -16.11 -12.86
C ASP A 137 19.09 -15.08 -13.48
N ASN A 138 20.32 -14.98 -12.99
CA ASN A 138 21.31 -13.99 -13.45
C ASN A 138 20.73 -12.56 -13.57
N LYS A 139 20.00 -12.10 -12.55
CA LYS A 139 19.33 -10.78 -12.48
C LYS A 139 18.22 -10.58 -13.51
N LYS A 140 17.81 -11.62 -14.23
CA LYS A 140 16.70 -11.60 -15.18
C LYS A 140 15.49 -12.32 -14.62
N LEU A 141 14.34 -11.72 -14.84
CA LEU A 141 13.06 -12.26 -14.42
C LEU A 141 12.40 -13.00 -15.59
N PHE A 142 11.92 -14.21 -15.32
CA PHE A 142 11.16 -15.03 -16.26
C PHE A 142 9.80 -15.34 -15.65
N ILE A 143 8.76 -15.19 -16.44
CA ILE A 143 7.39 -15.56 -16.10
C ILE A 143 6.90 -16.58 -17.13
N ASN A 144 6.49 -17.75 -16.65
CA ASN A 144 6.05 -18.85 -17.52
C ASN A 144 7.06 -19.13 -18.65
N ASN A 145 8.34 -19.18 -18.29
CA ASN A 145 9.50 -19.36 -19.17
C ASN A 145 9.78 -18.21 -20.17
N GLN A 146 9.04 -17.11 -20.11
CA GLN A 146 9.30 -15.93 -20.93
C GLN A 146 10.12 -14.90 -20.15
N ALA A 147 11.30 -14.54 -20.67
CA ALA A 147 12.13 -13.51 -20.07
C ALA A 147 11.46 -12.14 -20.21
N LEU A 148 11.46 -11.36 -19.13
CA LEU A 148 11.07 -9.96 -19.21
C LEU A 148 12.24 -9.14 -19.81
N PRO A 149 12.00 -8.39 -20.90
CA PRO A 149 13.01 -7.52 -21.48
C PRO A 149 13.48 -6.46 -20.50
N GLN A 150 14.80 -6.24 -20.47
CA GLN A 150 15.45 -5.21 -19.68
C GLN A 150 16.31 -4.34 -20.59
N SER A 151 16.10 -3.02 -20.55
CA SER A 151 16.89 -2.03 -21.27
C SER A 151 17.67 -1.17 -20.29
N PHE A 152 18.98 -1.08 -20.42
CA PHE A 152 19.83 -0.26 -19.55
C PHE A 152 19.51 1.22 -19.75
N LEU A 153 19.25 1.93 -18.64
CA LEU A 153 18.98 3.37 -18.64
C LEU A 153 20.19 4.19 -18.20
N GLY A 154 20.95 3.70 -17.22
CA GLY A 154 22.10 4.44 -16.70
C GLY A 154 22.63 3.89 -15.38
N ASN A 155 23.61 4.59 -14.82
CA ASN A 155 24.08 4.35 -13.47
C ASN A 155 23.23 5.15 -12.49
N TYR A 156 22.90 4.52 -11.38
CA TYR A 156 22.10 5.11 -10.31
C TYR A 156 22.88 5.09 -9.00
N GLU A 157 22.96 6.24 -8.32
CA GLU A 157 23.63 6.34 -7.03
C GLU A 157 22.65 6.93 -6.03
N TYR A 158 22.58 6.35 -4.84
CA TYR A 158 21.68 6.81 -3.79
C TYR A 158 22.30 6.63 -2.40
N GLN A 159 21.90 7.49 -1.47
CA GLN A 159 22.32 7.42 -0.08
C GLN A 159 21.51 6.36 0.67
N LEU A 160 22.19 5.41 1.28
CA LEU A 160 21.57 4.46 2.20
C LEU A 160 21.44 5.06 3.60
N ASN A 161 22.50 5.79 4.04
CA ASN A 161 22.56 6.58 5.26
C ASN A 161 23.55 7.76 5.05
N ALA A 162 23.81 8.54 6.11
CA ALA A 162 24.65 9.74 6.01
C ALA A 162 26.07 9.48 5.45
N ASP A 163 26.62 8.28 5.68
CA ASP A 163 28.02 7.95 5.38
C ASP A 163 28.17 6.95 4.22
N LEU A 164 27.08 6.35 3.75
CA LEU A 164 27.13 5.28 2.76
C LEU A 164 26.25 5.54 1.56
N SER A 165 26.88 5.73 0.40
CA SER A 165 26.19 5.70 -0.90
C SER A 165 26.30 4.32 -1.53
N LEU A 166 25.25 3.89 -2.20
CA LEU A 166 25.20 2.65 -2.97
C LEU A 166 25.10 2.98 -4.45
N LYS A 167 25.83 2.18 -5.26
CA LYS A 167 25.79 2.26 -6.71
C LYS A 167 24.98 1.09 -7.26
N ALA A 168 24.11 1.38 -8.18
CA ALA A 168 23.31 0.40 -8.90
C ALA A 168 23.25 0.77 -10.38
N LYS A 169 22.81 -0.15 -11.20
CA LYS A 169 22.45 0.09 -12.60
C LYS A 169 20.95 0.13 -12.70
N GLU A 170 20.42 1.19 -13.34
CA GLU A 170 19.00 1.32 -13.62
C GLU A 170 18.66 0.66 -14.95
N PHE A 171 17.62 -0.15 -14.95
CA PHE A 171 17.06 -0.77 -16.14
C PHE A 171 15.57 -0.48 -16.24
N LEU A 172 15.07 -0.31 -17.45
CA LEU A 172 13.65 -0.38 -17.74
C LEU A 172 13.27 -1.84 -17.96
N GLU A 173 12.48 -2.40 -17.07
CA GLU A 173 11.91 -3.74 -17.23
C GLU A 173 10.51 -3.64 -17.81
N THR A 174 10.25 -4.38 -18.87
CA THR A 174 8.98 -4.32 -19.61
C THR A 174 8.24 -5.64 -19.45
N ASN A 175 6.96 -5.54 -19.05
CA ASN A 175 6.05 -6.66 -18.98
C ASN A 175 4.80 -6.32 -19.80
N ASN A 176 4.68 -6.91 -20.98
CA ASN A 176 3.63 -6.59 -21.96
C ASN A 176 3.59 -5.07 -22.24
N ASN A 177 2.53 -4.38 -21.78
CA ASN A 177 2.33 -2.95 -22.03
C ASN A 177 2.75 -2.07 -20.84
N LEU A 178 3.30 -2.66 -19.78
CA LEU A 178 3.75 -1.93 -18.58
C LEU A 178 5.27 -1.96 -18.50
N SER A 179 5.85 -0.77 -18.35
CA SER A 179 7.30 -0.62 -18.14
C SER A 179 7.53 0.12 -16.83
N HIS A 180 8.50 -0.34 -16.07
CA HIS A 180 8.94 0.31 -14.82
C HIS A 180 10.45 0.20 -14.66
N SER A 181 11.03 1.16 -13.96
CA SER A 181 12.45 1.15 -13.64
C SER A 181 12.75 0.19 -12.48
N ILE A 182 13.86 -0.50 -12.60
CA ILE A 182 14.40 -1.37 -11.54
C ILE A 182 15.88 -1.04 -11.30
N LEU A 183 16.34 -1.29 -10.07
CA LEU A 183 17.74 -1.16 -9.71
C LEU A 183 18.38 -2.55 -9.52
N ILE A 184 19.54 -2.73 -10.14
CA ILE A 184 20.35 -3.94 -10.04
C ILE A 184 21.74 -3.54 -9.57
N HIS A 185 22.21 -4.19 -8.49
CA HIS A 185 23.55 -4.01 -7.95
C HIS A 185 24.51 -5.05 -8.51
N ASP A 186 25.79 -4.73 -8.52
CA ASP A 186 26.85 -5.63 -9.00
C ASP A 186 27.28 -6.61 -7.88
N ILE A 187 26.34 -7.46 -7.46
CA ILE A 187 26.52 -8.53 -6.48
C ILE A 187 26.03 -9.86 -7.05
N PRO A 188 26.54 -11.00 -6.57
CA PRO A 188 26.04 -12.31 -7.01
C PRO A 188 24.52 -12.47 -6.82
N SER A 189 23.90 -13.26 -7.65
CA SER A 189 22.47 -13.59 -7.58
C SER A 189 22.30 -15.10 -7.62
N GLU A 190 21.48 -15.63 -6.75
CA GLU A 190 21.07 -17.02 -6.79
C GLU A 190 19.95 -17.21 -7.82
N THR A 191 19.96 -18.39 -8.47
CA THR A 191 18.83 -18.80 -9.31
C THR A 191 17.75 -19.39 -8.41
N ILE A 192 16.54 -18.86 -8.55
CA ILE A 192 15.36 -19.32 -7.82
C ILE A 192 14.20 -19.52 -8.79
N GLU A 193 13.34 -20.50 -8.48
CA GLU A 193 12.12 -20.77 -9.23
C GLU A 193 11.00 -21.12 -8.28
N PHE A 194 9.82 -20.51 -8.49
CA PHE A 194 8.63 -20.71 -7.68
C PHE A 194 7.40 -20.86 -8.58
N ILE A 195 6.48 -21.74 -8.18
CA ILE A 195 5.12 -21.78 -8.72
C ILE A 195 4.20 -21.09 -7.73
N VAL A 196 3.49 -20.05 -8.17
CA VAL A 196 2.62 -19.25 -7.31
C VAL A 196 1.34 -20.03 -6.99
N PRO A 197 1.05 -20.33 -5.72
CA PRO A 197 -0.15 -21.09 -5.36
C PRO A 197 -1.44 -20.28 -5.62
N GLU A 198 -2.56 -20.97 -5.74
CA GLU A 198 -3.87 -20.33 -5.79
C GLU A 198 -4.11 -19.43 -4.58
N GLY A 199 -4.72 -18.27 -4.81
CA GLY A 199 -4.99 -17.27 -3.79
C GLY A 199 -3.75 -16.57 -3.23
N HIS A 200 -2.60 -16.68 -3.91
CA HIS A 200 -1.34 -16.03 -3.51
C HIS A 200 -0.73 -15.23 -4.65
N TYR A 201 0.17 -14.31 -4.30
CA TYR A 201 0.90 -13.46 -5.23
C TYR A 201 2.40 -13.53 -4.93
N PHE A 202 3.22 -13.45 -5.99
CA PHE A 202 4.66 -13.31 -5.86
C PHE A 202 5.02 -11.83 -6.03
N ALA A 203 5.66 -11.26 -5.03
CA ALA A 203 5.96 -9.84 -4.92
C ALA A 203 7.47 -9.60 -4.94
N MET A 204 7.94 -8.59 -5.67
CA MET A 204 9.34 -8.15 -5.63
C MET A 204 9.45 -6.64 -5.45
N GLY A 205 10.57 -6.21 -4.86
CA GLY A 205 10.94 -4.81 -4.86
C GLY A 205 11.58 -4.39 -6.17
N ASP A 206 11.39 -3.13 -6.56
CA ASP A 206 12.02 -2.56 -7.74
C ASP A 206 13.53 -2.38 -7.53
N ASN A 207 13.99 -2.18 -6.30
CA ASN A 207 15.40 -2.25 -5.91
C ASN A 207 15.78 -3.72 -5.66
N ARG A 208 15.99 -4.45 -6.76
CA ARG A 208 16.08 -5.92 -6.82
C ARG A 208 16.98 -6.54 -5.77
N ASP A 209 18.15 -5.99 -5.58
CA ASP A 209 19.14 -6.55 -4.65
C ASP A 209 19.12 -5.93 -3.25
N ASN A 210 18.32 -4.89 -3.04
CA ASN A 210 18.10 -4.25 -1.73
C ASN A 210 16.63 -4.34 -1.31
N SER A 211 16.05 -5.53 -1.46
CA SER A 211 14.65 -5.80 -1.13
C SER A 211 14.49 -7.15 -0.45
N SER A 212 13.91 -7.13 0.74
CA SER A 212 13.33 -8.33 1.34
C SER A 212 11.94 -8.54 0.78
N ASP A 213 11.76 -9.56 -0.06
CA ASP A 213 10.53 -9.81 -0.81
C ASP A 213 10.22 -11.31 -0.95
N SER A 214 9.35 -11.71 -1.85
CA SER A 214 8.91 -13.10 -1.99
C SER A 214 10.03 -14.10 -2.25
N ARG A 215 11.16 -13.66 -2.72
CA ARG A 215 12.37 -14.51 -2.86
C ARG A 215 12.90 -14.99 -1.51
N VAL A 216 12.63 -14.24 -0.43
CA VAL A 216 13.15 -14.52 0.93
C VAL A 216 12.07 -15.10 1.84
N TRP A 217 10.84 -14.59 1.78
CA TRP A 217 9.80 -14.95 2.74
C TRP A 217 8.60 -15.67 2.12
N GLY A 218 8.55 -15.86 0.78
CA GLY A 218 7.51 -16.60 0.08
C GLY A 218 6.39 -15.72 -0.46
N PHE A 219 5.17 -16.25 -0.50
CA PHE A 219 4.04 -15.65 -1.19
C PHE A 219 3.20 -14.75 -0.30
N VAL A 220 2.48 -13.80 -0.94
CA VAL A 220 1.50 -12.93 -0.29
C VAL A 220 0.11 -13.55 -0.44
N PRO A 221 -0.55 -13.99 0.64
CA PRO A 221 -1.92 -14.47 0.58
C PRO A 221 -2.92 -13.36 0.28
N ASP A 222 -3.99 -13.65 -0.47
CA ASP A 222 -5.04 -12.68 -0.85
C ASP A 222 -5.68 -11.98 0.37
N HIS A 223 -5.83 -12.68 1.48
CA HIS A 223 -6.45 -12.10 2.69
C HIS A 223 -5.57 -11.05 3.39
N LEU A 224 -4.27 -10.98 3.07
CA LEU A 224 -3.36 -9.97 3.62
C LEU A 224 -3.29 -8.69 2.78
N LEU A 225 -3.97 -8.62 1.65
CA LEU A 225 -3.97 -7.44 0.79
C LEU A 225 -4.63 -6.25 1.48
N VAL A 226 -4.03 -5.06 1.33
CA VAL A 226 -4.56 -3.78 1.81
C VAL A 226 -5.12 -2.98 0.64
N GLY A 227 -4.32 -2.78 -0.44
CA GLY A 227 -4.77 -2.04 -1.61
C GLY A 227 -3.67 -1.74 -2.62
N LYS A 228 -4.04 -1.06 -3.71
CA LYS A 228 -3.15 -0.66 -4.79
C LYS A 228 -2.63 0.76 -4.55
N ALA A 229 -1.31 0.94 -4.52
CA ALA A 229 -0.69 2.25 -4.53
C ALA A 229 -0.84 2.88 -5.91
N PHE A 230 -1.19 4.16 -6.00
CA PHE A 230 -1.47 4.79 -7.29
C PHE A 230 -0.85 6.17 -7.50
N VAL A 231 -0.55 6.92 -6.43
CA VAL A 231 0.01 8.26 -6.54
C VAL A 231 0.89 8.62 -5.34
N ILE A 232 1.96 9.38 -5.58
CA ILE A 232 2.73 10.06 -4.55
C ILE A 232 2.03 11.41 -4.30
N TRP A 233 1.40 11.58 -3.14
CA TRP A 233 0.64 12.79 -2.86
C TRP A 233 1.43 13.83 -2.06
N LEU A 234 2.55 13.44 -1.42
CA LEU A 234 3.43 14.35 -0.69
C LEU A 234 4.84 13.78 -0.58
N ASN A 235 5.86 14.63 -0.71
CA ASN A 235 7.24 14.39 -0.32
C ASN A 235 7.85 15.72 0.14
N PHE A 236 8.34 15.77 1.37
CA PHE A 236 8.91 17.01 1.94
C PHE A 236 10.34 17.29 1.46
N ASN A 237 11.05 16.29 0.93
CA ASN A 237 12.43 16.43 0.47
C ASN A 237 12.52 16.72 -1.04
N ASP A 238 11.48 16.33 -1.81
CA ASP A 238 11.43 16.54 -3.25
C ASP A 238 9.97 16.78 -3.70
N PHE A 239 9.63 18.06 -3.84
CA PHE A 239 8.28 18.47 -4.25
C PHE A 239 7.93 18.08 -5.70
N ASN A 240 8.94 17.80 -6.58
CA ASN A 240 8.68 17.37 -7.97
C ASN A 240 8.04 15.97 -8.04
N ARG A 241 8.11 15.20 -6.98
CA ARG A 241 7.49 13.88 -6.91
C ARG A 241 5.99 13.93 -6.61
N ILE A 242 5.49 15.08 -6.14
CA ILE A 242 4.07 15.23 -5.78
C ILE A 242 3.22 15.17 -7.05
N GLY A 243 2.16 14.33 -7.00
CA GLY A 243 1.27 14.08 -8.14
C GLY A 243 1.78 13.04 -9.13
N SER A 244 2.97 12.45 -8.91
CA SER A 244 3.49 11.38 -9.75
C SER A 244 2.68 10.10 -9.59
N TRP A 245 2.17 9.57 -10.71
CA TRP A 245 1.46 8.30 -10.74
C TRP A 245 2.44 7.14 -10.58
N ILE A 246 2.06 6.19 -9.74
CA ILE A 246 2.81 4.94 -9.53
C ILE A 246 2.36 3.94 -10.61
N LYS A 247 3.30 3.59 -11.47
CA LYS A 247 3.09 2.66 -12.59
C LYS A 247 3.74 1.32 -12.30
#